data_7a480955b8109d4d73a00d50b5f5b800
#
_entry.id   7a480955b8109d4d73a00d50b5f5b800
#
_cell.length_a   1.000
_cell.length_b   1.000
_cell.length_c   1.000
_cell.angle_alpha   90.00
_cell.angle_beta   90.00
_cell.angle_gamma   90.00
#
_symmetry.space_group_name_H-M   'P 1'
#
loop_
_entity.id
_entity.type
_entity.pdbx_description
1 polymer ?
#
loop_
_entity_poly.entity_id
_entity_poly.type
_entity_poly.pdbx_seq_one_letter_code
_entity_poly.pdbx_strand_id
1 'polypeptide(L)'
;IAGQLKEAYKFARTNGKCGAKLGRAMEFAFKCAAEVRNKTEISKNPISVSSVAVAKAKEIFGTLNGMVAVIVGAGEMAELAAKHLIASGARTIIISRNKERAKNLALTLGDNNEYDALSNVAQYINKYQIIFSATAAPHPVLIDAMVEPKEFKRYFFDIAVPRDIAITESENIKIYAVDDLQEIVNKNLALREEQAQIAYGIVGRNTAAFFQMLRELAVTPLIKGIREQAKECAERELAKALKKGYLKHSDKDEAYRLIHQVFKAFLHAPTINLKNLAGAAGSEAQLRAIGEIFNIAEQTPQEENNEFEWENE
;
A
#
# COMPACT_ATOMS: atom_id res chain seq x y z
N ILE A 1 -1.19 1.75 -5.91
CA ILE A 1 -0.49 0.44 -5.89
C ILE A 1 -1.01 -0.43 -4.75
N ALA A 2 -0.93 -0.04 -3.46
CA ALA A 2 -1.34 -0.90 -2.33
C ALA A 2 -2.83 -1.30 -2.38
N GLY A 3 -3.72 -0.39 -2.80
CA GLY A 3 -5.14 -0.67 -3.02
C GLY A 3 -5.36 -1.72 -4.12
N GLN A 4 -4.74 -1.53 -5.27
CA GLN A 4 -4.81 -2.46 -6.40
C GLN A 4 -4.32 -3.87 -6.03
N LEU A 5 -3.19 -3.94 -5.30
CA LEU A 5 -2.67 -5.22 -4.81
C LEU A 5 -3.64 -5.90 -3.83
N LYS A 6 -4.32 -5.13 -2.97
CA LYS A 6 -5.32 -5.66 -2.04
C LYS A 6 -6.56 -6.20 -2.76
N GLU A 7 -7.01 -5.51 -3.80
CA GLU A 7 -8.13 -5.97 -4.63
C GLU A 7 -7.76 -7.24 -5.40
N ALA A 8 -6.60 -7.29 -6.04
CA ALA A 8 -6.10 -8.47 -6.73
C ALA A 8 -5.96 -9.68 -5.77
N TYR A 9 -5.41 -9.45 -4.58
CA TYR A 9 -5.31 -10.49 -3.55
C TYR A 9 -6.69 -11.00 -3.11
N LYS A 10 -7.64 -10.08 -2.86
CA LYS A 10 -9.01 -10.43 -2.51
C LYS A 10 -9.66 -11.28 -3.60
N PHE A 11 -9.51 -10.87 -4.87
CA PHE A 11 -10.01 -11.61 -6.01
C PHE A 11 -9.42 -13.03 -6.10
N ALA A 12 -8.09 -13.16 -6.03
CA ALA A 12 -7.41 -14.45 -6.06
C ALA A 12 -7.86 -15.38 -4.91
N ARG A 13 -8.00 -14.84 -3.70
CA ARG A 13 -8.46 -15.58 -2.52
C ARG A 13 -9.90 -16.07 -2.66
N THR A 14 -10.80 -15.20 -3.13
CA THR A 14 -12.22 -15.55 -3.33
C THR A 14 -12.39 -16.64 -4.37
N ASN A 15 -11.51 -16.68 -5.38
CA ASN A 15 -11.55 -17.70 -6.44
C ASN A 15 -10.70 -18.96 -6.10
N GLY A 16 -10.22 -19.12 -4.86
CA GLY A 16 -9.43 -20.28 -4.45
C GLY A 16 -8.04 -20.38 -5.10
N LYS A 17 -7.56 -19.30 -5.73
CA LYS A 17 -6.26 -19.25 -6.43
C LYS A 17 -5.12 -18.67 -5.57
N CYS A 18 -5.30 -18.61 -4.26
CA CYS A 18 -4.29 -18.11 -3.33
C CYS A 18 -3.99 -19.19 -2.27
N GLY A 19 -2.85 -19.87 -2.41
CA GLY A 19 -2.37 -20.84 -1.44
C GLY A 19 -1.94 -20.20 -0.11
N ALA A 20 -1.79 -21.02 0.92
CA ALA A 20 -1.51 -20.57 2.29
C ALA A 20 -0.22 -19.76 2.43
N LYS A 21 0.86 -20.12 1.70
CA LYS A 21 2.13 -19.38 1.73
C LYS A 21 1.98 -17.97 1.18
N LEU A 22 1.34 -17.84 0.00
CA LEU A 22 1.08 -16.55 -0.64
C LEU A 22 0.14 -15.69 0.22
N GLY A 23 -0.92 -16.30 0.76
CA GLY A 23 -1.86 -15.62 1.66
C GLY A 23 -1.15 -14.95 2.84
N ARG A 24 -0.26 -15.69 3.51
CA ARG A 24 0.53 -15.16 4.63
C ARG A 24 1.50 -14.06 4.20
N ALA A 25 2.18 -14.22 3.06
CA ALA A 25 3.06 -13.20 2.53
C ALA A 25 2.31 -11.88 2.28
N MET A 26 1.11 -11.96 1.70
CA MET A 26 0.26 -10.79 1.43
C MET A 26 -0.23 -10.13 2.74
N GLU A 27 -0.63 -10.91 3.74
CA GLU A 27 -1.03 -10.41 5.06
C GLU A 27 0.12 -9.66 5.75
N PHE A 28 1.34 -10.23 5.74
CA PHE A 28 2.54 -9.55 6.26
C PHE A 28 2.86 -8.28 5.50
N ALA A 29 2.79 -8.29 4.17
CA ALA A 29 3.03 -7.13 3.33
C ALA A 29 2.03 -6.00 3.62
N PHE A 30 0.73 -6.31 3.76
CA PHE A 30 -0.28 -5.31 4.11
C PHE A 30 -0.10 -4.76 5.52
N LYS A 31 0.26 -5.60 6.50
CA LYS A 31 0.57 -5.17 7.87
C LYS A 31 1.79 -4.25 7.88
N CYS A 32 2.85 -4.62 7.18
CA CYS A 32 4.06 -3.80 7.04
C CYS A 32 3.75 -2.45 6.39
N ALA A 33 3.00 -2.44 5.27
CA ALA A 33 2.60 -1.21 4.59
C ALA A 33 1.71 -0.30 5.46
N ALA A 34 0.87 -0.88 6.30
CA ALA A 34 0.08 -0.13 7.28
C ALA A 34 0.99 0.45 8.39
N GLU A 35 1.94 -0.32 8.90
CA GLU A 35 2.90 0.14 9.90
C GLU A 35 3.76 1.31 9.38
N VAL A 36 4.27 1.20 8.15
CA VAL A 36 5.01 2.29 7.50
C VAL A 36 4.15 3.55 7.43
N ARG A 37 2.92 3.46 6.92
CA ARG A 37 2.02 4.63 6.81
C ARG A 37 1.67 5.26 8.16
N ASN A 38 1.57 4.46 9.22
CA ASN A 38 1.20 4.95 10.55
C ASN A 38 2.40 5.53 11.31
N LYS A 39 3.60 5.01 11.07
CA LYS A 39 4.81 5.40 11.81
C LYS A 39 5.73 6.37 11.06
N THR A 40 5.41 6.69 9.80
CA THR A 40 6.18 7.62 8.98
C THR A 40 5.28 8.63 8.30
N GLU A 41 5.88 9.75 7.92
CA GLU A 41 5.21 10.79 7.12
C GLU A 41 5.51 10.67 5.62
N ILE A 42 6.03 9.53 5.17
CA ILE A 42 6.50 9.32 3.78
C ILE A 42 5.43 9.62 2.72
N SER A 43 4.15 9.47 3.08
CA SER A 43 3.00 9.70 2.18
C SER A 43 2.33 11.06 2.37
N LYS A 44 2.76 11.88 3.34
CA LYS A 44 2.06 13.11 3.71
C LYS A 44 2.52 14.33 2.92
N ASN A 45 3.80 14.38 2.56
CA ASN A 45 4.40 15.54 1.94
C ASN A 45 4.28 15.47 0.41
N PRO A 46 3.64 16.45 -0.24
CA PRO A 46 3.55 16.52 -1.69
C PRO A 46 4.92 16.76 -2.32
N ILE A 47 5.22 16.06 -3.43
CA ILE A 47 6.53 16.08 -4.11
C ILE A 47 6.47 16.45 -5.59
N SER A 48 5.30 16.67 -6.16
CA SER A 48 5.15 17.23 -7.50
C SER A 48 4.73 18.70 -7.41
N VAL A 49 5.16 19.53 -8.36
CA VAL A 49 4.79 20.94 -8.41
C VAL A 49 3.27 21.12 -8.32
N SER A 50 2.49 20.34 -9.08
CA SER A 50 1.03 20.36 -9.03
C SER A 50 0.48 20.05 -7.64
N SER A 51 1.01 19.03 -6.96
CA SER A 51 0.55 18.66 -5.61
C SER A 51 0.94 19.69 -4.54
N VAL A 52 2.11 20.32 -4.68
CA VAL A 52 2.57 21.41 -3.81
C VAL A 52 1.71 22.65 -4.01
N ALA A 53 1.41 23.01 -5.26
CA ALA A 53 0.52 24.13 -5.57
C ALA A 53 -0.88 23.97 -4.94
N VAL A 54 -1.47 22.76 -5.01
CA VAL A 54 -2.75 22.47 -4.37
C VAL A 54 -2.65 22.47 -2.84
N ALA A 55 -1.55 21.96 -2.27
CA ALA A 55 -1.32 22.03 -0.83
C ALA A 55 -1.19 23.49 -0.37
N LYS A 56 -0.53 24.35 -1.14
CA LYS A 56 -0.42 25.78 -0.87
C LYS A 56 -1.79 26.48 -0.95
N ALA A 57 -2.59 26.15 -1.94
CA ALA A 57 -3.97 26.65 -2.01
C ALA A 57 -4.78 26.24 -0.77
N LYS A 58 -4.66 24.97 -0.34
CA LYS A 58 -5.33 24.49 0.88
C LYS A 58 -4.83 25.17 2.14
N GLU A 59 -3.53 25.49 2.24
CA GLU A 59 -2.97 26.27 3.36
C GLU A 59 -3.60 27.67 3.44
N ILE A 60 -3.76 28.34 2.28
CA ILE A 60 -4.30 29.70 2.18
C ILE A 60 -5.79 29.74 2.57
N PHE A 61 -6.58 28.78 2.09
CA PHE A 61 -8.03 28.78 2.28
C PHE A 61 -8.53 27.93 3.44
N GLY A 62 -7.64 27.14 4.09
CA GLY A 62 -7.98 26.17 5.13
C GLY A 62 -8.67 24.93 4.58
N THR A 63 -9.67 25.08 3.74
CA THR A 63 -10.37 24.00 3.02
C THR A 63 -10.68 24.40 1.59
N LEU A 64 -10.65 23.43 0.69
CA LEU A 64 -11.07 23.63 -0.71
C LEU A 64 -12.47 23.06 -0.98
N ASN A 65 -13.12 22.50 0.03
CA ASN A 65 -14.42 21.86 -0.11
C ASN A 65 -15.49 22.86 -0.59
N GLY A 66 -16.10 22.56 -1.73
CA GLY A 66 -17.10 23.39 -2.37
C GLY A 66 -16.56 24.62 -3.11
N MET A 67 -15.25 24.89 -3.04
CA MET A 67 -14.64 25.97 -3.82
C MET A 67 -14.52 25.58 -5.30
N VAL A 68 -14.39 26.60 -6.15
CA VAL A 68 -14.16 26.42 -7.60
C VAL A 68 -12.74 26.87 -7.92
N ALA A 69 -11.99 25.99 -8.57
CA ALA A 69 -10.67 26.26 -9.10
C ALA A 69 -10.69 26.29 -10.65
N VAL A 70 -10.17 27.37 -11.22
CA VAL A 70 -10.00 27.52 -12.66
C VAL A 70 -8.66 26.91 -13.06
N ILE A 71 -8.65 26.07 -14.09
CA ILE A 71 -7.43 25.43 -14.60
C ILE A 71 -7.26 25.80 -16.07
N VAL A 72 -6.23 26.54 -16.37
CA VAL A 72 -5.87 26.94 -17.72
C VAL A 72 -4.84 25.98 -18.28
N GLY A 73 -5.27 25.18 -19.24
CA GLY A 73 -4.54 24.06 -19.82
C GLY A 73 -5.34 22.76 -19.77
N ALA A 74 -5.02 21.82 -20.65
CA ALA A 74 -5.62 20.47 -20.68
C ALA A 74 -4.53 19.42 -21.02
N GLY A 75 -3.31 19.63 -20.51
CA GLY A 75 -2.19 18.71 -20.57
C GLY A 75 -2.06 17.91 -19.28
N GLU A 76 -1.00 17.10 -19.20
CA GLU A 76 -0.73 16.20 -18.07
C GLU A 76 -0.64 16.93 -16.71
N MET A 77 0.05 18.08 -16.68
CA MET A 77 0.18 18.88 -15.46
C MET A 77 -1.15 19.47 -15.00
N ALA A 78 -1.99 19.93 -15.95
CA ALA A 78 -3.34 20.41 -15.67
C ALA A 78 -4.24 19.29 -15.14
N GLU A 79 -4.19 18.10 -15.73
CA GLU A 79 -4.92 16.93 -15.28
C GLU A 79 -4.50 16.51 -13.86
N LEU A 80 -3.20 16.51 -13.57
CA LEU A 80 -2.68 16.16 -12.24
C LEU A 80 -3.13 17.19 -11.19
N ALA A 81 -3.07 18.49 -11.50
CA ALA A 81 -3.57 19.55 -10.61
C ALA A 81 -5.07 19.39 -10.36
N ALA A 82 -5.86 19.14 -11.42
CA ALA A 82 -7.30 18.92 -11.32
C ALA A 82 -7.62 17.73 -10.39
N LYS A 83 -6.95 16.59 -10.55
CA LYS A 83 -7.12 15.42 -9.69
C LYS A 83 -6.84 15.73 -8.23
N HIS A 84 -5.79 16.48 -7.92
CA HIS A 84 -5.47 16.87 -6.54
C HIS A 84 -6.49 17.87 -5.96
N LEU A 85 -6.97 18.82 -6.76
CA LEU A 85 -8.01 19.78 -6.36
C LEU A 85 -9.33 19.08 -6.05
N ILE A 86 -9.77 18.17 -6.92
CA ILE A 86 -10.99 17.37 -6.75
C ILE A 86 -10.87 16.45 -5.51
N ALA A 87 -9.72 15.80 -5.33
CA ALA A 87 -9.46 15.00 -4.14
C ALA A 87 -9.47 15.83 -2.84
N SER A 88 -9.26 17.14 -2.93
CA SER A 88 -9.35 18.09 -1.83
C SER A 88 -10.76 18.71 -1.67
N GLY A 89 -11.75 18.28 -2.46
CA GLY A 89 -13.14 18.70 -2.40
C GLY A 89 -13.51 19.92 -3.27
N ALA A 90 -12.57 20.42 -4.09
CA ALA A 90 -12.86 21.51 -5.02
C ALA A 90 -13.58 20.99 -6.29
N ARG A 91 -14.36 21.88 -6.91
CA ARG A 91 -14.85 21.71 -8.28
C ARG A 91 -13.87 22.39 -9.23
N THR A 92 -13.75 21.90 -10.46
CA THR A 92 -12.81 22.48 -11.44
C THR A 92 -13.51 22.98 -12.68
N ILE A 93 -12.97 24.05 -13.25
CA ILE A 93 -13.32 24.58 -14.58
C ILE A 93 -12.08 24.49 -15.44
N ILE A 94 -12.11 23.63 -16.45
CA ILE A 94 -10.98 23.40 -17.35
C ILE A 94 -11.08 24.32 -18.54
N ILE A 95 -10.06 25.15 -18.77
CA ILE A 95 -10.02 26.13 -19.88
C ILE A 95 -8.85 25.78 -20.78
N SER A 96 -9.10 25.65 -22.08
CA SER A 96 -8.05 25.35 -23.04
C SER A 96 -8.32 26.03 -24.40
N ARG A 97 -7.23 26.27 -25.19
CA ARG A 97 -7.34 26.67 -26.60
C ARG A 97 -8.17 25.65 -27.40
N ASN A 98 -7.97 24.38 -27.14
CA ASN A 98 -8.77 23.31 -27.72
C ASN A 98 -9.90 22.95 -26.75
N LYS A 99 -11.10 23.45 -27.01
CA LYS A 99 -12.29 23.26 -26.19
C LYS A 99 -12.68 21.77 -26.07
N GLU A 100 -12.46 20.95 -27.10
CA GLU A 100 -12.73 19.52 -27.05
C GLU A 100 -11.78 18.77 -26.07
N ARG A 101 -10.51 19.17 -26.02
CA ARG A 101 -9.57 18.63 -25.01
C ARG A 101 -9.99 18.99 -23.59
N ALA A 102 -10.42 20.24 -23.37
CA ALA A 102 -10.94 20.67 -22.07
C ALA A 102 -12.18 19.88 -21.68
N LYS A 103 -13.11 19.67 -22.61
CA LYS A 103 -14.31 18.84 -22.42
C LYS A 103 -13.97 17.41 -22.06
N ASN A 104 -13.11 16.76 -22.83
CA ASN A 104 -12.73 15.36 -22.58
C ASN A 104 -12.07 15.20 -21.21
N LEU A 105 -11.20 16.15 -20.83
CA LEU A 105 -10.58 16.13 -19.51
C LEU A 105 -11.63 16.31 -18.39
N ALA A 106 -12.51 17.30 -18.51
CA ALA A 106 -13.57 17.56 -17.55
C ALA A 106 -14.47 16.32 -17.35
N LEU A 107 -14.88 15.67 -18.42
CA LEU A 107 -15.69 14.44 -18.38
C LEU A 107 -14.94 13.26 -17.72
N THR A 108 -13.65 13.11 -18.01
CA THR A 108 -12.81 12.08 -17.39
C THR A 108 -12.68 12.29 -15.87
N LEU A 109 -12.73 13.54 -15.42
CA LEU A 109 -12.60 13.91 -14.00
C LEU A 109 -13.93 13.81 -13.22
N GLY A 110 -15.06 13.60 -13.90
CA GLY A 110 -16.39 13.42 -13.32
C GLY A 110 -17.37 14.56 -13.65
N ASP A 111 -18.66 14.30 -13.45
CA ASP A 111 -19.78 15.12 -13.94
C ASP A 111 -19.90 16.53 -13.31
N ASN A 112 -19.20 16.79 -12.21
CA ASN A 112 -19.26 18.08 -11.50
C ASN A 112 -18.23 19.10 -11.98
N ASN A 113 -17.51 18.81 -13.08
CA ASN A 113 -16.48 19.68 -13.62
C ASN A 113 -16.97 20.36 -14.91
N GLU A 114 -16.60 21.63 -15.04
CA GLU A 114 -16.99 22.45 -16.19
C GLU A 114 -15.80 22.62 -17.15
N TYR A 115 -16.07 23.10 -18.37
CA TYR A 115 -15.04 23.38 -19.35
C TYR A 115 -15.43 24.55 -20.26
N ASP A 116 -14.40 25.30 -20.73
CA ASP A 116 -14.64 26.35 -21.71
C ASP A 116 -13.39 26.61 -22.60
N ALA A 117 -13.57 27.52 -23.57
CA ALA A 117 -12.52 27.96 -24.45
C ALA A 117 -11.62 29.02 -23.79
N LEU A 118 -10.34 29.11 -24.18
CA LEU A 118 -9.38 30.08 -23.66
C LEU A 118 -9.80 31.52 -23.92
N SER A 119 -10.54 31.80 -25.00
CA SER A 119 -11.10 33.14 -25.29
C SER A 119 -11.95 33.71 -24.16
N ASN A 120 -12.52 32.83 -23.31
CA ASN A 120 -13.40 33.21 -22.21
C ASN A 120 -12.67 33.30 -20.87
N VAL A 121 -11.34 33.08 -20.83
CA VAL A 121 -10.57 32.97 -19.57
C VAL A 121 -10.72 34.19 -18.67
N ALA A 122 -10.79 35.42 -19.27
CA ALA A 122 -10.90 36.66 -18.49
C ALA A 122 -12.11 36.69 -17.56
N GLN A 123 -13.27 36.18 -18.00
CA GLN A 123 -14.45 36.11 -17.13
C GLN A 123 -14.24 35.20 -15.89
N TYR A 124 -13.49 34.12 -16.05
CA TYR A 124 -13.25 33.14 -14.96
C TYR A 124 -12.21 33.66 -13.98
N ILE A 125 -11.08 34.23 -14.44
CA ILE A 125 -10.05 34.78 -13.55
C ILE A 125 -10.52 36.01 -12.79
N ASN A 126 -11.58 36.67 -13.24
CA ASN A 126 -12.21 37.82 -12.55
C ASN A 126 -13.38 37.38 -11.65
N LYS A 127 -13.81 36.12 -11.71
CA LYS A 127 -14.92 35.57 -10.90
C LYS A 127 -14.44 34.68 -9.76
N TYR A 128 -13.36 33.94 -9.94
CA TYR A 128 -12.92 32.94 -8.98
C TYR A 128 -11.59 33.29 -8.32
N GLN A 129 -11.35 32.76 -7.12
CA GLN A 129 -10.19 33.08 -6.29
C GLN A 129 -8.97 32.18 -6.56
N ILE A 130 -9.18 30.99 -7.10
CA ILE A 130 -8.15 29.96 -7.30
C ILE A 130 -7.95 29.73 -8.80
N ILE A 131 -6.78 30.10 -9.31
CA ILE A 131 -6.44 29.97 -10.71
C ILE A 131 -5.14 29.20 -10.85
N PHE A 132 -5.16 28.08 -11.58
CA PHE A 132 -3.99 27.30 -11.94
C PHE A 132 -3.72 27.50 -13.45
N SER A 133 -2.47 27.74 -13.83
CA SER A 133 -2.06 27.75 -15.23
C SER A 133 -1.01 26.68 -15.49
N ALA A 134 -1.25 25.85 -16.49
CA ALA A 134 -0.47 24.67 -16.85
C ALA A 134 -0.54 24.41 -18.36
N THR A 135 -0.21 25.41 -19.16
CA THR A 135 -0.20 25.27 -20.62
C THR A 135 1.22 24.99 -21.15
N ALA A 136 1.32 24.60 -22.40
CA ALA A 136 2.58 24.49 -23.14
C ALA A 136 2.73 25.66 -24.12
N ALA A 137 2.19 26.84 -23.79
CA ALA A 137 2.29 28.00 -24.64
C ALA A 137 3.71 28.58 -24.58
N PRO A 138 4.26 29.04 -25.71
CA PRO A 138 5.60 29.65 -25.74
C PRO A 138 5.62 31.07 -25.16
N HIS A 139 4.44 31.68 -24.95
CA HIS A 139 4.26 33.03 -24.42
C HIS A 139 3.17 33.01 -23.35
N PRO A 140 3.19 33.97 -22.40
CA PRO A 140 2.16 34.11 -21.38
C PRO A 140 0.75 34.17 -21.96
N VAL A 141 -0.16 33.41 -21.37
CA VAL A 141 -1.57 33.30 -21.75
C VAL A 141 -2.48 34.11 -20.84
N LEU A 142 -2.01 34.48 -19.66
CA LEU A 142 -2.69 35.34 -18.68
C LEU A 142 -1.85 36.62 -18.52
N ILE A 143 -2.42 37.77 -18.87
CA ILE A 143 -1.74 39.07 -18.90
C ILE A 143 -2.55 40.11 -18.13
N ASP A 144 -1.91 41.22 -17.73
CA ASP A 144 -2.53 42.32 -16.98
C ASP A 144 -3.81 42.86 -17.63
N ALA A 145 -3.86 42.95 -18.97
CA ALA A 145 -5.01 43.46 -19.73
C ALA A 145 -6.30 42.64 -19.51
N MET A 146 -6.20 41.42 -18.98
CA MET A 146 -7.34 40.53 -18.72
C MET A 146 -7.87 40.69 -17.29
N VAL A 147 -7.15 41.40 -16.42
CA VAL A 147 -7.42 41.50 -14.98
C VAL A 147 -8.22 42.77 -14.68
N GLU A 148 -9.39 42.55 -14.05
CA GLU A 148 -10.20 43.66 -13.55
C GLU A 148 -9.92 43.86 -12.06
N PRO A 149 -10.02 45.09 -11.52
CA PRO A 149 -9.99 45.34 -10.09
C PRO A 149 -11.14 44.61 -9.39
N LYS A 150 -10.84 43.88 -8.30
CA LYS A 150 -11.82 43.18 -7.46
C LYS A 150 -11.49 43.42 -5.99
N GLU A 151 -12.51 43.38 -5.11
CA GLU A 151 -12.34 43.55 -3.68
C GLU A 151 -11.85 42.25 -2.98
N PHE A 152 -11.88 41.12 -3.66
CA PHE A 152 -11.43 39.83 -3.11
C PHE A 152 -10.06 39.41 -3.66
N LYS A 153 -9.29 38.70 -2.85
CA LYS A 153 -7.98 38.18 -3.22
C LYS A 153 -8.08 37.02 -4.19
N ARG A 154 -7.23 37.02 -5.19
CA ARG A 154 -7.06 35.99 -6.20
C ARG A 154 -5.65 35.42 -6.12
N TYR A 155 -5.55 34.11 -6.18
CA TYR A 155 -4.30 33.38 -6.08
C TYR A 155 -4.08 32.61 -7.36
N PHE A 156 -3.00 32.94 -8.01
CA PHE A 156 -2.58 32.36 -9.27
C PHE A 156 -1.43 31.39 -9.02
N PHE A 157 -1.55 30.18 -9.52
CA PHE A 157 -0.52 29.14 -9.43
C PHE A 157 -0.03 28.85 -10.85
N ASP A 158 1.14 29.40 -11.18
CA ASP A 158 1.79 29.17 -12.47
C ASP A 158 2.68 27.93 -12.37
N ILE A 159 2.16 26.81 -12.87
CA ILE A 159 2.87 25.54 -12.90
C ILE A 159 3.36 25.17 -14.31
N ALA A 160 3.39 26.13 -15.22
CA ALA A 160 3.84 25.99 -16.59
C ALA A 160 5.33 26.32 -16.76
N VAL A 161 5.96 25.66 -17.72
CA VAL A 161 7.31 25.99 -18.21
C VAL A 161 7.26 26.02 -19.75
N PRO A 162 7.52 27.16 -20.39
CA PRO A 162 7.75 28.48 -19.81
C PRO A 162 6.54 29.06 -19.07
N ARG A 163 6.72 30.17 -18.35
CA ARG A 163 5.67 30.83 -17.56
C ARG A 163 4.47 31.24 -18.40
N ASP A 164 3.29 30.92 -17.90
CA ASP A 164 1.99 31.24 -18.50
C ASP A 164 1.45 32.60 -18.04
N ILE A 165 1.91 33.13 -16.91
CA ILE A 165 1.32 34.27 -16.22
C ILE A 165 2.28 35.47 -16.29
N ALA A 166 1.83 36.53 -16.91
CA ALA A 166 2.47 37.85 -16.91
C ALA A 166 1.47 38.91 -16.38
N ILE A 167 1.09 38.70 -15.11
CA ILE A 167 0.20 39.61 -14.36
C ILE A 167 1.04 40.24 -13.25
N THR A 168 0.81 41.54 -13.00
CA THR A 168 1.46 42.28 -11.93
C THR A 168 0.78 41.97 -10.59
N GLU A 169 1.58 41.56 -9.60
CA GLU A 169 1.08 41.35 -8.24
C GLU A 169 0.56 42.64 -7.61
N SER A 170 -0.48 42.54 -6.81
CA SER A 170 -1.09 43.63 -6.07
C SER A 170 -1.59 43.15 -4.73
N GLU A 171 -2.23 44.04 -3.95
CA GLU A 171 -2.83 43.64 -2.66
C GLU A 171 -3.85 42.49 -2.83
N ASN A 172 -4.58 42.47 -3.96
CA ASN A 172 -5.63 41.49 -4.24
C ASN A 172 -5.20 40.40 -5.27
N ILE A 173 -3.92 40.38 -5.68
CA ILE A 173 -3.37 39.39 -6.59
C ILE A 173 -2.05 38.85 -6.07
N LYS A 174 -2.02 37.56 -5.84
CA LYS A 174 -0.80 36.84 -5.46
C LYS A 174 -0.49 35.72 -6.47
N ILE A 175 0.77 35.63 -6.89
CA ILE A 175 1.24 34.63 -7.86
C ILE A 175 2.25 33.72 -7.19
N TYR A 176 2.08 32.41 -7.36
CA TYR A 176 3.04 31.38 -6.98
C TYR A 176 3.55 30.73 -8.26
N ALA A 177 4.81 30.96 -8.60
CA ALA A 177 5.43 30.40 -9.79
C ALA A 177 6.08 29.03 -9.52
N VAL A 178 6.46 28.33 -10.59
CA VAL A 178 7.13 27.01 -10.51
C VAL A 178 8.34 27.08 -9.58
N ASP A 179 9.14 28.15 -9.64
CA ASP A 179 10.38 28.26 -8.85
C ASP A 179 10.09 28.30 -7.34
N ASP A 180 9.06 29.04 -6.91
CA ASP A 180 8.61 29.12 -5.52
C ASP A 180 8.11 27.76 -5.03
N LEU A 181 7.37 27.05 -5.88
CA LEU A 181 6.80 25.73 -5.59
C LEU A 181 7.90 24.65 -5.59
N GLN A 182 8.91 24.77 -6.46
CA GLN A 182 10.03 23.83 -6.54
C GLN A 182 10.89 23.84 -5.26
N GLU A 183 11.06 24.99 -4.65
CA GLU A 183 11.76 25.08 -3.35
C GLU A 183 11.04 24.27 -2.27
N ILE A 184 9.71 24.32 -2.25
CA ILE A 184 8.89 23.51 -1.33
C ILE A 184 9.00 22.02 -1.69
N VAL A 185 8.99 21.66 -2.98
CA VAL A 185 9.20 20.28 -3.45
C VAL A 185 10.53 19.74 -2.93
N ASN A 186 11.62 20.52 -3.08
CA ASN A 186 12.95 20.10 -2.67
C ASN A 186 13.05 19.88 -1.14
N LYS A 187 12.46 20.76 -0.34
CA LYS A 187 12.34 20.58 1.11
C LYS A 187 11.57 19.32 1.47
N ASN A 188 10.45 19.06 0.80
CA ASN A 188 9.63 17.87 1.02
C ASN A 188 10.35 16.58 0.59
N LEU A 189 11.16 16.62 -0.47
CA LEU A 189 11.98 15.47 -0.88
C LEU A 189 13.01 15.10 0.17
N ALA A 190 13.71 16.09 0.75
CA ALA A 190 14.68 15.82 1.82
C ALA A 190 14.00 15.20 3.06
N LEU A 191 12.86 15.74 3.50
CA LEU A 191 12.07 15.16 4.59
C LEU A 191 11.58 13.73 4.26
N ARG A 192 11.19 13.49 3.02
CA ARG A 192 10.75 12.16 2.58
C ARG A 192 11.89 11.16 2.58
N GLU A 193 13.11 11.57 2.25
CA GLU A 193 14.29 10.71 2.29
C GLU A 193 14.63 10.27 3.72
N GLU A 194 14.54 11.19 4.70
CA GLU A 194 14.66 10.85 6.11
C GLU A 194 13.59 9.84 6.56
N GLN A 195 12.33 10.08 6.19
CA GLN A 195 11.22 9.16 6.48
C GLN A 195 11.36 7.80 5.78
N ALA A 196 12.00 7.76 4.61
CA ALA A 196 12.31 6.50 3.91
C ALA A 196 13.30 5.64 4.71
N GLN A 197 14.28 6.20 5.38
CA GLN A 197 15.21 5.44 6.24
C GLN A 197 14.45 4.76 7.40
N ILE A 198 13.51 5.46 8.02
CA ILE A 198 12.65 4.88 9.06
C ILE A 198 11.80 3.74 8.46
N ALA A 199 11.22 3.96 7.27
CA ALA A 199 10.42 2.96 6.57
C ALA A 199 11.24 1.71 6.23
N TYR A 200 12.49 1.84 5.77
CA TYR A 200 13.39 0.71 5.51
C TYR A 200 13.67 -0.11 6.79
N GLY A 201 13.85 0.54 7.93
CA GLY A 201 13.98 -0.14 9.22
C GLY A 201 12.73 -0.96 9.59
N ILE A 202 11.54 -0.43 9.33
CA ILE A 202 10.27 -1.15 9.54
C ILE A 202 10.15 -2.35 8.61
N VAL A 203 10.44 -2.16 7.31
CA VAL A 203 10.42 -3.23 6.30
C VAL A 203 11.40 -4.34 6.67
N GLY A 204 12.64 -4.00 7.05
CA GLY A 204 13.65 -4.97 7.45
C GLY A 204 13.19 -5.86 8.61
N ARG A 205 12.63 -5.27 9.68
CA ARG A 205 12.09 -6.03 10.82
C ARG A 205 10.94 -6.93 10.43
N ASN A 206 9.99 -6.43 9.64
CA ASN A 206 8.85 -7.23 9.18
C ASN A 206 9.29 -8.37 8.26
N THR A 207 10.27 -8.15 7.39
CA THR A 207 10.86 -9.17 6.52
C THR A 207 11.53 -10.28 7.36
N ALA A 208 12.34 -9.90 8.35
CA ALA A 208 12.97 -10.89 9.25
C ALA A 208 11.92 -11.72 10.00
N ALA A 209 10.88 -11.09 10.54
CA ALA A 209 9.78 -11.77 11.21
C ALA A 209 8.99 -12.71 10.29
N PHE A 210 8.79 -12.32 9.02
CA PHE A 210 8.15 -13.16 8.02
C PHE A 210 8.96 -14.43 7.73
N PHE A 211 10.27 -14.30 7.50
CA PHE A 211 11.13 -15.46 7.27
C PHE A 211 11.27 -16.36 8.50
N GLN A 212 11.28 -15.78 9.69
CA GLN A 212 11.22 -16.57 10.93
C GLN A 212 9.93 -17.39 10.99
N MET A 213 8.79 -16.79 10.75
CA MET A 213 7.50 -17.49 10.71
C MET A 213 7.48 -18.61 9.65
N LEU A 214 8.05 -18.38 8.45
CA LEU A 214 8.13 -19.43 7.44
C LEU A 214 8.97 -20.63 7.90
N ARG A 215 10.09 -20.39 8.57
CA ARG A 215 10.93 -21.46 9.14
C ARG A 215 10.18 -22.26 10.22
N GLU A 216 9.47 -21.56 11.12
CA GLU A 216 8.66 -22.22 12.15
C GLU A 216 7.54 -23.08 11.56
N LEU A 217 6.98 -22.67 10.43
CA LEU A 217 5.99 -23.46 9.69
C LEU A 217 6.58 -24.70 9.03
N ALA A 218 7.80 -24.60 8.54
CA ALA A 218 8.47 -25.74 7.89
C ALA A 218 8.68 -26.91 8.85
N VAL A 219 8.82 -26.65 10.16
CA VAL A 219 9.02 -27.71 11.17
C VAL A 219 7.69 -28.28 11.69
N THR A 220 6.57 -27.64 11.38
CA THR A 220 5.24 -28.08 11.89
C THR A 220 4.86 -29.51 11.45
N PRO A 221 5.09 -29.96 10.20
CA PRO A 221 4.81 -31.34 9.80
C PRO A 221 5.62 -32.36 10.61
N LEU A 222 6.90 -32.08 10.87
CA LEU A 222 7.77 -32.93 11.66
C LEU A 222 7.25 -33.10 13.12
N ILE A 223 6.90 -31.98 13.77
CA ILE A 223 6.32 -31.98 15.11
C ILE A 223 5.00 -32.75 15.12
N LYS A 224 4.17 -32.58 14.10
CA LYS A 224 2.89 -33.30 13.98
C LYS A 224 3.12 -34.80 13.84
N GLY A 225 4.05 -35.23 12.96
CA GLY A 225 4.39 -36.62 12.76
C GLY A 225 4.92 -37.30 14.04
N ILE A 226 5.82 -36.63 14.78
CA ILE A 226 6.33 -37.17 16.07
C ILE A 226 5.19 -37.38 17.08
N ARG A 227 4.25 -36.43 17.16
CA ARG A 227 3.09 -36.52 18.06
C ARG A 227 2.11 -37.61 17.64
N GLU A 228 1.92 -37.82 16.34
CA GLU A 228 1.06 -38.87 15.79
C GLU A 228 1.63 -40.25 16.08
N GLN A 229 2.94 -40.46 15.89
CA GLN A 229 3.62 -41.68 16.26
C GLN A 229 3.54 -41.98 17.78
N ALA A 230 3.71 -40.96 18.63
CA ALA A 230 3.57 -41.12 20.07
C ALA A 230 2.14 -41.55 20.42
N LYS A 231 1.12 -40.99 19.77
CA LYS A 231 -0.29 -41.41 19.97
C LYS A 231 -0.53 -42.83 19.51
N GLU A 232 -0.11 -43.22 18.33
CA GLU A 232 -0.23 -44.61 17.83
C GLU A 232 0.49 -45.62 18.72
N CYS A 233 1.68 -45.26 19.23
CA CYS A 233 2.41 -46.07 20.20
C CYS A 233 1.61 -46.24 21.48
N ALA A 234 1.05 -45.17 22.02
CA ALA A 234 0.20 -45.21 23.21
C ALA A 234 -1.02 -46.14 23.06
N GLU A 235 -1.73 -46.00 21.96
CA GLU A 235 -2.92 -46.81 21.65
C GLU A 235 -2.57 -48.29 21.49
N ARG A 236 -1.48 -48.58 20.79
CA ARG A 236 -0.96 -49.94 20.58
C ARG A 236 -0.57 -50.62 21.91
N GLU A 237 0.19 -49.93 22.75
CA GLU A 237 0.64 -50.49 24.02
C GLU A 237 -0.52 -50.62 25.05
N LEU A 238 -1.48 -49.69 25.04
CA LEU A 238 -2.69 -49.79 25.82
C LEU A 238 -3.53 -51.03 25.43
N ALA A 239 -3.70 -51.25 24.12
CA ALA A 239 -4.40 -52.44 23.61
C ALA A 239 -3.69 -53.75 24.03
N LYS A 240 -2.35 -53.78 23.99
CA LYS A 240 -1.57 -54.92 24.46
C LYS A 240 -1.73 -55.16 25.95
N ALA A 241 -1.72 -54.10 26.78
CA ALA A 241 -1.88 -54.21 28.23
C ALA A 241 -3.26 -54.78 28.62
N LEU A 242 -4.32 -54.33 27.95
CA LEU A 242 -5.66 -54.88 28.10
C LEU A 242 -5.73 -56.36 27.68
N LYS A 243 -5.17 -56.73 26.52
CA LYS A 243 -5.16 -58.12 26.04
C LYS A 243 -4.38 -59.06 26.95
N LYS A 244 -3.29 -58.59 27.57
CA LYS A 244 -2.46 -59.38 28.48
C LYS A 244 -2.97 -59.39 29.92
N GLY A 245 -4.05 -58.64 30.20
CA GLY A 245 -4.63 -58.57 31.54
C GLY A 245 -3.83 -57.71 32.53
N TYR A 246 -2.87 -56.93 32.09
CA TYR A 246 -2.09 -56.01 32.92
C TYR A 246 -2.92 -54.82 33.37
N LEU A 247 -3.99 -54.51 32.63
CA LEU A 247 -4.92 -53.41 32.88
C LEU A 247 -6.36 -53.95 32.77
N LYS A 248 -7.22 -53.53 33.68
CA LYS A 248 -8.65 -53.85 33.61
C LYS A 248 -9.33 -52.96 32.55
N HIS A 249 -10.37 -53.51 31.94
CA HIS A 249 -11.15 -52.72 30.94
C HIS A 249 -11.83 -51.48 31.55
N SER A 250 -12.16 -51.52 32.87
CA SER A 250 -12.71 -50.39 33.62
C SER A 250 -11.77 -49.18 33.65
N ASP A 251 -10.46 -49.42 33.66
CA ASP A 251 -9.43 -48.40 33.90
C ASP A 251 -8.79 -47.90 32.59
N LYS A 252 -9.38 -48.27 31.46
CA LYS A 252 -8.87 -47.94 30.12
C LYS A 252 -8.76 -46.44 29.88
N ASP A 253 -9.78 -45.69 30.26
CA ASP A 253 -9.84 -44.25 29.97
C ASP A 253 -8.87 -43.46 30.85
N GLU A 254 -8.71 -43.86 32.09
CA GLU A 254 -7.73 -43.28 33.01
C GLU A 254 -6.31 -43.57 32.56
N ALA A 255 -6.02 -44.80 32.15
CA ALA A 255 -4.73 -45.15 31.58
C ALA A 255 -4.42 -44.39 30.30
N TYR A 256 -5.39 -44.23 29.40
CA TYR A 256 -5.22 -43.43 28.20
C TYR A 256 -4.89 -42.00 28.53
N ARG A 257 -5.61 -41.36 29.47
CA ARG A 257 -5.34 -39.98 29.91
C ARG A 257 -3.94 -39.86 30.51
N LEU A 258 -3.52 -40.81 31.34
CA LEU A 258 -2.18 -40.81 31.93
C LEU A 258 -1.10 -40.89 30.84
N ILE A 259 -1.21 -41.83 29.92
CA ILE A 259 -0.25 -42.00 28.82
C ILE A 259 -0.18 -40.71 27.96
N HIS A 260 -1.34 -40.11 27.65
CA HIS A 260 -1.39 -38.85 26.90
C HIS A 260 -0.68 -37.70 27.65
N GLN A 261 -0.86 -37.60 28.99
CA GLN A 261 -0.17 -36.60 29.80
C GLN A 261 1.35 -36.83 29.82
N VAL A 262 1.80 -38.09 29.92
CA VAL A 262 3.22 -38.43 29.87
C VAL A 262 3.83 -38.02 28.55
N PHE A 263 3.23 -38.36 27.40
CA PHE A 263 3.75 -37.97 26.10
C PHE A 263 3.68 -36.43 25.88
N LYS A 264 2.64 -35.76 26.35
CA LYS A 264 2.54 -34.31 26.31
C LYS A 264 3.68 -33.64 27.06
N ALA A 265 3.99 -34.12 28.27
CA ALA A 265 5.09 -33.61 29.08
C ALA A 265 6.46 -33.93 28.45
N PHE A 266 6.66 -35.16 28.00
CA PHE A 266 7.91 -35.60 27.36
C PHE A 266 8.23 -34.85 26.07
N LEU A 267 7.23 -34.61 25.21
CA LEU A 267 7.40 -33.94 23.92
C LEU A 267 7.39 -32.40 24.01
N HIS A 268 7.17 -31.82 25.19
CA HIS A 268 7.13 -30.39 25.36
C HIS A 268 8.47 -29.70 24.99
N ALA A 269 9.54 -30.10 25.69
CA ALA A 269 10.88 -29.54 25.45
C ALA A 269 11.40 -29.85 24.03
N PRO A 270 11.32 -31.08 23.47
CA PRO A 270 11.63 -31.36 22.08
C PRO A 270 10.89 -30.49 21.09
N THR A 271 9.60 -30.25 21.31
CA THR A 271 8.79 -29.38 20.41
C THR A 271 9.31 -27.94 20.39
N ILE A 272 9.67 -27.36 21.55
CA ILE A 272 10.24 -26.03 21.65
C ILE A 272 11.60 -25.98 20.95
N ASN A 273 12.46 -26.97 21.23
CA ASN A 273 13.80 -27.03 20.64
C ASN A 273 13.75 -27.17 19.11
N LEU A 274 12.82 -27.95 18.57
CA LEU A 274 12.62 -28.06 17.12
C LEU A 274 12.21 -26.73 16.48
N LYS A 275 11.34 -25.95 17.14
CA LYS A 275 10.96 -24.61 16.68
C LYS A 275 12.14 -23.65 16.71
N ASN A 276 12.93 -23.66 17.78
CA ASN A 276 14.12 -22.84 17.93
C ASN A 276 15.17 -23.21 16.87
N LEU A 277 15.38 -24.51 16.64
CA LEU A 277 16.28 -25.02 15.63
C LEU A 277 15.87 -24.55 14.22
N ALA A 278 14.58 -24.61 13.90
CA ALA A 278 14.06 -24.12 12.62
C ALA A 278 14.33 -22.62 12.39
N GLY A 279 14.48 -21.84 13.46
CA GLY A 279 14.88 -20.43 13.41
C GLY A 279 16.35 -20.19 13.08
N ALA A 280 17.22 -21.18 13.27
CA ALA A 280 18.66 -21.05 13.05
C ALA A 280 19.05 -21.22 11.57
N ALA A 281 20.06 -20.47 11.15
CA ALA A 281 20.61 -20.63 9.80
C ALA A 281 21.29 -22.01 9.63
N GLY A 282 21.04 -22.69 8.50
CA GLY A 282 21.65 -23.99 8.19
C GLY A 282 21.04 -25.20 8.92
N SER A 283 19.89 -25.04 9.57
CA SER A 283 19.21 -26.11 10.34
C SER A 283 18.52 -27.18 9.49
N GLU A 284 18.44 -27.02 8.18
CA GLU A 284 17.72 -27.95 7.29
C GLU A 284 18.25 -29.39 7.37
N ALA A 285 19.58 -29.56 7.38
CA ALA A 285 20.20 -30.89 7.49
C ALA A 285 19.88 -31.55 8.85
N GLN A 286 19.86 -30.76 9.92
CA GLN A 286 19.54 -31.25 11.26
C GLN A 286 18.05 -31.65 11.37
N LEU A 287 17.16 -30.85 10.81
CA LEU A 287 15.72 -31.16 10.79
C LEU A 287 15.42 -32.40 9.95
N ARG A 288 16.13 -32.57 8.82
CA ARG A 288 16.06 -33.78 8.00
C ARG A 288 16.51 -35.01 8.77
N ALA A 289 17.68 -34.96 9.43
CA ALA A 289 18.19 -36.07 10.24
C ALA A 289 17.22 -36.43 11.35
N ILE A 290 16.56 -35.46 11.99
CA ILE A 290 15.53 -35.75 13.01
C ILE A 290 14.32 -36.43 12.35
N GLY A 291 13.90 -36.01 11.19
CA GLY A 291 12.82 -36.66 10.42
C GLY A 291 13.15 -38.12 10.10
N GLU A 292 14.37 -38.41 9.71
CA GLU A 292 14.85 -39.78 9.46
C GLU A 292 14.87 -40.62 10.71
N ILE A 293 15.35 -40.10 11.87
CA ILE A 293 15.37 -40.79 13.15
C ILE A 293 13.96 -41.21 13.59
N PHE A 294 12.97 -40.36 13.38
CA PHE A 294 11.58 -40.64 13.69
C PHE A 294 10.82 -41.35 12.54
N ASN A 295 11.49 -41.70 11.46
CA ASN A 295 10.89 -42.32 10.29
C ASN A 295 9.65 -41.53 9.77
N ILE A 296 9.72 -40.23 9.86
CA ILE A 296 8.72 -39.32 9.31
C ILE A 296 9.20 -38.97 7.92
N ALA A 297 8.56 -39.51 6.87
CA ALA A 297 8.83 -39.14 5.50
C ALA A 297 8.71 -37.64 5.34
N GLU A 298 9.67 -37.00 4.62
CA GLU A 298 9.50 -35.63 4.17
C GLU A 298 8.16 -35.56 3.43
N GLN A 299 7.15 -35.02 4.09
CA GLN A 299 6.04 -34.44 3.35
C GLN A 299 6.62 -33.19 2.69
N THR A 300 7.34 -33.39 1.59
CA THR A 300 7.53 -32.34 0.60
C THR A 300 6.15 -31.72 0.45
N PRO A 301 5.98 -30.41 0.64
CA PRO A 301 4.72 -29.78 0.27
C PRO A 301 4.51 -30.25 -1.16
N GLN A 302 3.45 -31.02 -1.41
CA GLN A 302 3.06 -31.30 -2.77
C GLN A 302 3.00 -29.91 -3.40
N GLU A 303 3.98 -29.60 -4.22
CA GLU A 303 3.80 -28.66 -5.28
C GLU A 303 2.59 -29.22 -6.00
N GLU A 304 1.42 -28.67 -5.72
CA GLU A 304 0.33 -28.74 -6.66
C GLU A 304 0.92 -28.15 -7.92
N ASN A 305 1.40 -29.05 -8.81
CA ASN A 305 1.76 -28.76 -10.17
C ASN A 305 0.51 -28.21 -10.86
N ASN A 306 0.22 -26.96 -10.64
CA ASN A 306 -0.50 -26.15 -11.58
C ASN A 306 0.55 -25.63 -12.55
N GLU A 307 0.91 -26.45 -13.52
CA GLU A 307 1.52 -26.01 -14.77
C GLU A 307 0.58 -24.95 -15.36
N PHE A 308 0.94 -23.70 -15.16
CA PHE A 308 0.36 -22.61 -15.91
C PHE A 308 1.03 -22.64 -17.30
N GLU A 309 0.40 -23.28 -18.25
CA GLU A 309 0.62 -22.99 -19.66
C GLU A 309 0.27 -21.53 -19.91
N TRP A 310 1.27 -20.72 -20.18
CA TRP A 310 1.07 -19.40 -20.75
C TRP A 310 0.70 -19.61 -22.21
N GLU A 311 -0.58 -19.65 -22.51
CA GLU A 311 -1.03 -19.44 -23.89
C GLU A 311 -0.72 -18.00 -24.26
N ASN A 312 0.22 -17.84 -25.21
CA ASN A 312 0.45 -16.60 -25.92
C ASN A 312 -0.79 -16.26 -26.77
N GLU A 313 -1.51 -15.21 -26.43
CA GLU A 313 -2.28 -14.38 -27.36
C GLU A 313 -2.08 -12.90 -27.05
#